data_c24bdd44b338e15b481a9d87cd3bb4e4
#
_entry.id   c24bdd44b338e15b481a9d87cd3bb4e4
#
_cell.length_a   1.000
_cell.length_b   1.000
_cell.length_c   1.000
_cell.angle_alpha   90.00
_cell.angle_beta   90.00
_cell.angle_gamma   90.00
#
_symmetry.space_group_name_H-M   'P 1'
#
loop_
_entity.id
_entity.type
_entity.pdbx_description
1 polymer ?
#
loop_
_entity_poly.entity_id
_entity_poly.type
_entity_poly.pdbx_seq_one_letter_code
_entity_poly.pdbx_strand_id
1 'polypeptide(L)'
;MDTRAYLFTFAARNIHLIRDEEPMPVLQLSKCTKCGKAVTDNGRIIESDYVEIVLNEIDLYLIVNQYDWDEYACFDVYSANKTPLPRWFRDLVYKCFADKTALKNGDPVEYALAKARLNSLYGMCCQHCIRDEILEVYKDTEDHEAGEFIIKQFDTDEEAEAWKHMTEKEQEEFTEKRNRALYEKYLGKYSSILNYAIGVWVTSYAMLALFELSECLDTEGLWLYSDTDSIYGLGWIPEKVEEFNDRQKKRLKKAGYGAVVKDGREYWPGVAELDGVYQEFKGLHSKCYAVRKQNGELKITVAGVPKKGVISLKNELANFHDGFVFSGGESGKLTHYYVYRPDVHVDENGIEWGNSVDLHSCDYEISAPGIKMALKTLLTEDIKIQVYDEE
;
A
#
# COMPACT_ATOMS: atom_id res chain seq x y z
N MET A 1 20.20 -1.75 -22.05
CA MET A 1 18.91 -1.97 -21.35
C MET A 1 18.22 -3.14 -22.04
N ASP A 2 17.81 -4.14 -21.28
CA ASP A 2 17.01 -5.22 -21.83
C ASP A 2 15.72 -4.67 -22.43
N THR A 3 15.41 -5.07 -23.65
CA THR A 3 14.24 -4.64 -24.40
C THR A 3 13.01 -5.48 -24.10
N ARG A 4 13.16 -6.49 -23.23
CA ARG A 4 12.11 -7.43 -22.85
C ARG A 4 11.74 -7.29 -21.38
N ALA A 5 10.46 -7.44 -21.11
CA ALA A 5 9.88 -7.62 -19.79
C ALA A 5 9.69 -9.12 -19.54
N TYR A 6 9.87 -9.55 -18.31
CA TYR A 6 9.75 -10.95 -17.91
C TYR A 6 8.82 -11.05 -16.70
N LEU A 7 8.02 -12.11 -16.69
CA LEU A 7 7.26 -12.57 -15.54
C LEU A 7 7.53 -14.06 -15.37
N PHE A 8 7.89 -14.49 -14.18
CA PHE A 8 8.30 -15.88 -13.95
C PHE A 8 8.08 -16.28 -12.49
N THR A 9 8.00 -17.55 -12.24
CA THR A 9 8.06 -18.11 -10.90
C THR A 9 9.52 -18.27 -10.47
N PHE A 10 9.88 -17.66 -9.34
CA PHE A 10 11.17 -17.79 -8.68
C PHE A 10 11.01 -18.68 -7.46
N ALA A 11 11.86 -19.69 -7.33
CA ALA A 11 11.94 -20.51 -6.15
C ALA A 11 13.38 -20.50 -5.60
N ALA A 12 13.53 -20.40 -4.29
CA ALA A 12 14.82 -20.40 -3.63
C ALA A 12 14.80 -21.21 -2.33
N ARG A 13 15.95 -21.83 -2.00
CA ARG A 13 16.17 -22.57 -0.76
C ARG A 13 17.12 -21.82 0.16
N ASN A 14 16.85 -21.90 1.47
CA ASN A 14 17.66 -21.25 2.52
C ASN A 14 17.89 -19.76 2.24
N ILE A 15 16.83 -19.08 1.79
CA ILE A 15 16.88 -17.64 1.49
C ILE A 15 16.91 -16.84 2.79
N HIS A 16 17.81 -15.87 2.86
CA HIS A 16 17.99 -15.00 4.03
C HIS A 16 18.51 -13.62 3.60
N LEU A 17 18.28 -12.62 4.44
CA LEU A 17 18.81 -11.27 4.20
C LEU A 17 20.34 -11.27 4.26
N ILE A 18 20.96 -10.51 3.33
CA ILE A 18 22.42 -10.27 3.34
C ILE A 18 22.79 -9.37 4.55
N ARG A 19 21.86 -8.48 4.96
CA ARG A 19 22.03 -7.58 6.09
C ARG A 19 20.88 -7.77 7.07
N ASP A 20 21.20 -8.06 8.32
CA ASP A 20 20.18 -8.23 9.38
C ASP A 20 19.38 -6.95 9.66
N GLU A 21 19.92 -5.79 9.27
CA GLU A 21 19.33 -4.46 9.53
C GLU A 21 18.65 -3.86 8.28
N GLU A 22 18.22 -4.69 7.32
CA GLU A 22 17.48 -4.21 6.14
C GLU A 22 16.11 -3.63 6.57
N PRO A 23 15.87 -2.32 6.46
CA PRO A 23 14.66 -1.70 7.00
C PRO A 23 13.41 -1.99 6.18
N MET A 24 13.58 -2.45 4.94
CA MET A 24 12.48 -2.76 4.05
C MET A 24 12.78 -3.99 3.19
N PRO A 25 12.79 -5.20 3.79
CA PRO A 25 12.90 -6.43 3.02
C PRO A 25 11.80 -6.51 1.98
N VAL A 26 12.16 -6.85 0.71
CA VAL A 26 11.18 -6.81 -0.39
C VAL A 26 10.28 -8.04 -0.44
N LEU A 27 10.73 -9.19 0.07
CA LEU A 27 9.94 -10.41 0.07
C LEU A 27 8.78 -10.33 1.07
N GLN A 28 7.56 -10.46 0.58
CA GLN A 28 6.34 -10.50 1.40
C GLN A 28 5.81 -11.92 1.47
N LEU A 29 5.60 -12.42 2.69
CA LEU A 29 5.02 -13.75 2.91
C LEU A 29 3.68 -13.93 2.20
N SER A 30 2.82 -12.90 2.24
CA SER A 30 1.50 -12.93 1.60
C SER A 30 1.51 -13.01 0.06
N LYS A 31 2.67 -12.78 -0.57
CA LYS A 31 2.84 -12.88 -2.02
C LYS A 31 3.48 -14.21 -2.46
N CYS A 32 3.98 -14.99 -1.51
CA CYS A 32 4.53 -16.30 -1.82
C CYS A 32 3.41 -17.26 -2.19
N THR A 33 3.58 -18.00 -3.28
CA THR A 33 2.71 -19.11 -3.66
C THR A 33 2.98 -20.33 -2.78
N LYS A 34 4.25 -20.51 -2.38
CA LYS A 34 4.65 -21.47 -1.36
C LYS A 34 5.74 -20.87 -0.48
N CYS A 35 5.68 -21.18 0.79
CA CYS A 35 6.69 -20.78 1.76
C CYS A 35 6.88 -21.91 2.79
N GLY A 36 8.13 -22.24 3.07
CA GLY A 36 8.50 -23.18 4.13
C GLY A 36 8.49 -22.51 5.50
N LYS A 37 9.36 -22.98 6.40
CA LYS A 37 9.53 -22.31 7.70
C LYS A 37 10.18 -20.95 7.48
N ALA A 38 9.46 -19.89 7.82
CA ALA A 38 9.94 -18.53 7.64
C ALA A 38 10.01 -17.76 8.97
N VAL A 39 11.06 -17.01 9.13
CA VAL A 39 11.13 -15.91 10.11
C VAL A 39 10.70 -14.63 9.40
N THR A 40 9.77 -13.93 9.99
CA THR A 40 9.22 -12.72 9.38
C THR A 40 9.20 -11.55 10.36
N ASP A 41 9.33 -10.33 9.82
CA ASP A 41 9.03 -9.10 10.51
C ASP A 41 7.95 -8.34 9.72
N ASN A 42 6.84 -8.00 10.38
CA ASN A 42 5.69 -7.32 9.76
C ASN A 42 5.23 -7.94 8.42
N GLY A 43 5.28 -9.28 8.32
CA GLY A 43 4.92 -10.01 7.10
C GLY A 43 5.99 -9.98 6.00
N ARG A 44 7.16 -9.39 6.27
CA ARG A 44 8.35 -9.46 5.41
C ARG A 44 9.22 -10.63 5.83
N ILE A 45 9.71 -11.39 4.86
CA ILE A 45 10.55 -12.56 5.11
C ILE A 45 11.98 -12.08 5.42
N ILE A 46 12.49 -12.48 6.58
CA ILE A 46 13.89 -12.30 6.97
C ILE A 46 14.71 -13.48 6.51
N GLU A 47 14.21 -14.68 6.77
CA GLU A 47 14.78 -15.93 6.32
C GLU A 47 13.70 -16.98 6.09
N SER A 48 13.94 -17.93 5.19
CA SER A 48 13.08 -19.10 4.98
C SER A 48 13.87 -20.27 4.40
N ASP A 49 13.51 -21.50 4.79
CA ASP A 49 14.08 -22.69 4.20
C ASP A 49 13.65 -22.90 2.74
N TYR A 50 12.50 -22.34 2.35
CA TYR A 50 12.00 -22.37 0.97
C TYR A 50 11.01 -21.24 0.69
N VAL A 51 11.14 -20.62 -0.48
CA VAL A 51 10.13 -19.69 -1.01
C VAL A 51 9.83 -19.99 -2.47
N GLU A 52 8.60 -19.78 -2.89
CA GLU A 52 8.16 -19.76 -4.28
C GLU A 52 7.25 -18.57 -4.48
N ILE A 53 7.58 -17.71 -5.44
CA ILE A 53 6.91 -16.43 -5.65
C ILE A 53 6.94 -16.04 -7.13
N VAL A 54 5.88 -15.40 -7.62
CA VAL A 54 5.85 -14.84 -8.98
C VAL A 54 6.46 -13.46 -8.98
N LEU A 55 7.46 -13.25 -9.81
CA LEU A 55 8.26 -12.03 -9.90
C LEU A 55 8.36 -11.51 -11.34
N ASN A 56 8.63 -10.22 -11.46
CA ASN A 56 9.18 -9.65 -12.69
C ASN A 56 10.70 -9.40 -12.54
N GLU A 57 11.33 -8.94 -13.61
CA GLU A 57 12.78 -8.68 -13.64
C GLU A 57 13.23 -7.59 -12.66
N ILE A 58 12.34 -6.64 -12.33
CA ILE A 58 12.63 -5.55 -11.38
C ILE A 58 12.60 -6.09 -9.94
N ASP A 59 11.59 -6.89 -9.63
CA ASP A 59 11.46 -7.52 -8.31
C ASP A 59 12.66 -8.44 -8.04
N LEU A 60 13.07 -9.22 -9.05
CA LEU A 60 14.28 -10.07 -8.92
C LEU A 60 15.54 -9.22 -8.66
N TYR A 61 15.69 -8.10 -9.37
CA TYR A 61 16.81 -7.19 -9.13
C TYR A 61 16.87 -6.72 -7.67
N LEU A 62 15.72 -6.34 -7.09
CA LEU A 62 15.64 -5.93 -5.70
C LEU A 62 15.97 -7.08 -4.73
N ILE A 63 15.48 -8.28 -5.02
CA ILE A 63 15.76 -9.49 -4.20
C ILE A 63 17.24 -9.81 -4.19
N VAL A 64 17.89 -9.83 -5.36
CA VAL A 64 19.35 -10.13 -5.49
C VAL A 64 20.21 -9.14 -4.70
N ASN A 65 19.75 -7.90 -4.52
CA ASN A 65 20.48 -6.88 -3.75
C ASN A 65 20.25 -6.96 -2.23
N GLN A 66 19.26 -7.74 -1.78
CA GLN A 66 18.90 -7.82 -0.36
C GLN A 66 19.04 -9.22 0.24
N TYR A 67 18.97 -10.27 -0.58
CA TYR A 67 18.95 -11.66 -0.12
C TYR A 67 20.04 -12.49 -0.75
N ASP A 68 20.48 -13.48 0.01
CA ASP A 68 21.31 -14.61 -0.45
C ASP A 68 20.55 -15.93 -0.29
N TRP A 69 20.96 -16.98 -1.00
CA TRP A 69 20.34 -18.29 -1.01
C TRP A 69 21.31 -19.40 -1.49
N ASP A 70 21.04 -20.64 -1.13
CA ASP A 70 21.86 -21.77 -1.55
C ASP A 70 21.57 -22.22 -2.99
N GLU A 71 20.28 -22.40 -3.29
CA GLU A 71 19.79 -22.89 -4.58
C GLU A 71 18.60 -22.08 -5.06
N TYR A 72 18.50 -21.92 -6.38
CA TYR A 72 17.33 -21.27 -6.96
C TYR A 72 16.92 -21.90 -8.29
N ALA A 73 15.67 -21.68 -8.67
CA ALA A 73 15.12 -22.01 -9.98
C ALA A 73 14.18 -20.92 -10.46
N CYS A 74 14.17 -20.69 -11.78
CA CYS A 74 13.16 -19.87 -12.44
C CYS A 74 12.42 -20.74 -13.45
N PHE A 75 11.10 -20.73 -13.40
CA PHE A 75 10.24 -21.52 -14.29
C PHE A 75 8.95 -20.73 -14.62
N ASP A 76 8.10 -21.28 -15.49
CA ASP A 76 6.90 -20.60 -15.99
C ASP A 76 7.22 -19.19 -16.51
N VAL A 77 8.24 -19.10 -17.36
CA VAL A 77 8.79 -17.83 -17.82
C VAL A 77 7.97 -17.29 -18.99
N TYR A 78 7.34 -16.14 -18.77
CA TYR A 78 6.69 -15.36 -19.81
C TYR A 78 7.55 -14.15 -20.16
N SER A 79 7.60 -13.78 -21.43
CA SER A 79 8.33 -12.58 -21.86
C SER A 79 7.60 -11.81 -22.96
N ALA A 80 7.71 -10.50 -22.90
CA ALA A 80 7.16 -9.59 -23.88
C ALA A 80 8.13 -8.46 -24.21
N ASN A 81 7.97 -7.82 -25.37
CA ASN A 81 8.75 -6.63 -25.68
C ASN A 81 8.29 -5.46 -24.80
N LYS A 82 9.23 -4.74 -24.23
CA LYS A 82 8.93 -3.49 -23.51
C LYS A 82 8.44 -2.45 -24.52
N THR A 83 7.25 -1.94 -24.28
CA THR A 83 6.68 -0.84 -25.04
C THR A 83 6.33 0.30 -24.07
N PRO A 84 6.55 1.57 -24.47
CA PRO A 84 6.06 2.68 -23.67
C PRO A 84 4.54 2.60 -23.48
N LEU A 85 4.05 3.00 -22.31
CA LEU A 85 2.61 3.19 -22.12
C LEU A 85 2.03 4.08 -23.23
N PRO A 86 0.81 3.83 -23.71
CA PRO A 86 0.16 4.64 -24.73
C PRO A 86 0.23 6.13 -24.39
N ARG A 87 0.44 6.99 -25.37
CA ARG A 87 0.61 8.42 -25.13
C ARG A 87 -0.56 9.02 -24.36
N TRP A 88 -1.78 8.66 -24.76
CA TRP A 88 -2.99 9.16 -24.10
C TRP A 88 -3.02 8.82 -22.60
N PHE A 89 -2.51 7.64 -22.19
CA PHE A 89 -2.45 7.24 -20.77
C PHE A 89 -1.42 8.08 -20.00
N ARG A 90 -0.23 8.27 -20.59
CA ARG A 90 0.82 9.12 -20.00
C ARG A 90 0.37 10.57 -19.88
N ASP A 91 -0.32 11.10 -20.90
CA ASP A 91 -0.89 12.45 -20.89
C ASP A 91 -1.96 12.59 -19.80
N LEU A 92 -2.78 11.54 -19.58
CA LEU A 92 -3.75 11.51 -18.49
C LEU A 92 -3.09 11.52 -17.11
N VAL A 93 -2.06 10.70 -16.89
CA VAL A 93 -1.28 10.71 -15.63
C VAL A 93 -0.71 12.09 -15.37
N TYR A 94 -0.06 12.68 -16.37
CA TYR A 94 0.53 14.02 -16.25
C TYR A 94 -0.53 15.09 -15.98
N LYS A 95 -1.69 15.01 -16.63
CA LYS A 95 -2.81 15.92 -16.37
C LYS A 95 -3.30 15.79 -14.91
N CYS A 96 -3.51 14.57 -14.42
CA CYS A 96 -3.93 14.36 -13.03
C CYS A 96 -2.90 14.88 -12.02
N PHE A 97 -1.61 14.75 -12.33
CA PHE A 97 -0.54 15.35 -11.52
C PHE A 97 -0.62 16.89 -11.56
N ALA A 98 -0.81 17.49 -12.73
CA ALA A 98 -0.97 18.93 -12.87
C ALA A 98 -2.19 19.47 -12.11
N ASP A 99 -3.33 18.78 -12.22
CA ASP A 99 -4.57 19.15 -11.50
C ASP A 99 -4.35 19.07 -9.97
N LYS A 100 -3.72 17.98 -9.47
CA LYS A 100 -3.34 17.84 -8.05
C LYS A 100 -2.42 19.00 -7.61
N THR A 101 -1.40 19.29 -8.41
CA THR A 101 -0.43 20.35 -8.09
C THR A 101 -1.08 21.73 -8.07
N ALA A 102 -1.96 22.02 -9.02
CA ALA A 102 -2.68 23.29 -9.06
C ALA A 102 -3.53 23.55 -7.80
N LEU A 103 -4.06 22.49 -7.19
CA LEU A 103 -4.90 22.54 -5.98
C LEU A 103 -4.07 22.45 -4.67
N LYS A 104 -2.76 22.23 -4.73
CA LYS A 104 -1.89 22.17 -3.53
C LYS A 104 -2.01 23.48 -2.74
N ASN A 105 -2.28 23.39 -1.43
CA ASN A 105 -2.54 24.50 -0.53
C ASN A 105 -3.83 25.31 -0.83
N GLY A 106 -4.72 24.77 -1.66
CA GLY A 106 -6.06 25.33 -1.93
C GLY A 106 -7.13 24.66 -1.07
N ASP A 107 -8.30 24.43 -1.65
CA ASP A 107 -9.38 23.71 -0.97
C ASP A 107 -8.97 22.27 -0.65
N PRO A 108 -9.04 21.83 0.63
CA PRO A 108 -8.59 20.49 1.02
C PRO A 108 -9.40 19.36 0.38
N VAL A 109 -10.69 19.57 0.10
CA VAL A 109 -11.58 18.56 -0.49
C VAL A 109 -11.24 18.37 -1.97
N GLU A 110 -11.09 19.47 -2.71
CA GLU A 110 -10.72 19.43 -4.12
C GLU A 110 -9.32 18.81 -4.30
N TYR A 111 -8.37 19.19 -3.45
CA TYR A 111 -7.03 18.58 -3.45
C TYR A 111 -7.09 17.07 -3.18
N ALA A 112 -7.86 16.63 -2.17
CA ALA A 112 -8.02 15.22 -1.85
C ALA A 112 -8.64 14.44 -3.01
N LEU A 113 -9.63 15.00 -3.69
CA LEU A 113 -10.25 14.40 -4.89
C LEU A 113 -9.25 14.30 -6.06
N ALA A 114 -8.47 15.34 -6.31
CA ALA A 114 -7.45 15.32 -7.36
C ALA A 114 -6.35 14.28 -7.07
N LYS A 115 -5.90 14.20 -5.81
CA LYS A 115 -4.95 13.17 -5.35
C LYS A 115 -5.54 11.76 -5.50
N ALA A 116 -6.80 11.57 -5.11
CA ALA A 116 -7.47 10.28 -5.26
C ALA A 116 -7.58 9.84 -6.74
N ARG A 117 -7.88 10.78 -7.65
CA ARG A 117 -7.90 10.50 -9.10
C ARG A 117 -6.56 10.03 -9.61
N LEU A 118 -5.46 10.71 -9.26
CA LEU A 118 -4.11 10.31 -9.66
C LEU A 118 -3.78 8.90 -9.15
N ASN A 119 -4.00 8.64 -7.86
CA ASN A 119 -3.69 7.36 -7.23
C ASN A 119 -4.56 6.21 -7.76
N SER A 120 -5.81 6.48 -8.17
CA SER A 120 -6.70 5.46 -8.69
C SER A 120 -6.36 5.00 -10.12
N LEU A 121 -5.58 5.75 -10.89
CA LEU A 121 -5.28 5.41 -12.28
C LEU A 121 -4.65 4.02 -12.44
N TYR A 122 -3.64 3.71 -11.64
CA TYR A 122 -3.03 2.37 -11.69
C TYR A 122 -3.88 1.33 -10.94
N GLY A 123 -4.50 1.72 -9.82
CA GLY A 123 -5.35 0.83 -9.02
C GLY A 123 -6.54 0.28 -9.81
N MET A 124 -7.12 1.09 -10.69
CA MET A 124 -8.18 0.65 -11.61
C MET A 124 -7.71 -0.43 -12.59
N CYS A 125 -6.41 -0.45 -12.94
CA CYS A 125 -5.84 -1.49 -13.78
C CYS A 125 -5.71 -2.85 -13.07
N CYS A 126 -5.73 -2.88 -11.73
CA CYS A 126 -5.48 -4.05 -10.90
C CYS A 126 -6.65 -4.39 -9.98
N GLN A 127 -7.85 -3.94 -10.29
CA GLN A 127 -9.01 -4.24 -9.46
C GLN A 127 -9.26 -5.74 -9.39
N HIS A 128 -9.50 -6.22 -8.17
CA HIS A 128 -10.06 -7.54 -7.95
C HIS A 128 -11.53 -7.53 -8.41
N CYS A 129 -11.79 -8.13 -9.56
CA CYS A 129 -13.12 -8.12 -10.18
C CYS A 129 -14.02 -9.26 -9.69
N ILE A 130 -13.45 -10.26 -9.05
CA ILE A 130 -14.17 -11.36 -8.42
C ILE A 130 -14.43 -10.91 -6.98
N ARG A 131 -15.68 -10.61 -6.67
CA ARG A 131 -16.11 -10.13 -5.35
C ARG A 131 -17.20 -11.03 -4.84
N ASP A 132 -17.19 -11.24 -3.53
CA ASP A 132 -18.29 -11.88 -2.85
C ASP A 132 -19.54 -11.01 -2.97
N GLU A 133 -20.65 -11.62 -3.28
CA GLU A 133 -21.97 -11.00 -3.23
C GLU A 133 -22.47 -11.15 -1.78
N ILE A 134 -22.67 -10.01 -1.12
CA ILE A 134 -23.19 -9.99 0.25
C ILE A 134 -24.71 -9.82 0.17
N LEU A 135 -25.41 -10.74 0.79
CA LEU A 135 -26.87 -10.71 0.91
C LEU A 135 -27.26 -10.38 2.35
N GLU A 136 -28.28 -9.56 2.50
CA GLU A 136 -28.90 -9.30 3.78
C GLU A 136 -30.06 -10.30 3.99
N VAL A 137 -30.13 -10.90 5.16
CA VAL A 137 -31.22 -11.79 5.56
C VAL A 137 -32.37 -10.95 6.07
N TYR A 138 -33.47 -10.88 5.34
CA TYR A 138 -34.61 -10.04 5.68
C TYR A 138 -35.60 -10.70 6.68
N LYS A 139 -35.46 -11.99 6.90
CA LYS A 139 -36.34 -12.76 7.82
C LYS A 139 -35.52 -13.85 8.48
N ASP A 140 -35.89 -14.20 9.71
CA ASP A 140 -35.33 -15.34 10.39
C ASP A 140 -35.51 -16.62 9.56
N THR A 141 -34.43 -17.39 9.50
CA THR A 141 -34.36 -18.70 8.89
C THR A 141 -33.84 -19.70 9.94
N GLU A 142 -33.79 -21.00 9.61
CA GLU A 142 -33.24 -22.00 10.56
C GLU A 142 -31.74 -21.73 10.87
N ASP A 143 -31.01 -21.13 9.92
CA ASP A 143 -29.56 -20.95 10.02
C ASP A 143 -29.11 -19.47 10.23
N HIS A 144 -30.01 -18.49 10.00
CA HIS A 144 -29.67 -17.07 10.02
C HIS A 144 -30.76 -16.19 10.60
N GLU A 145 -30.37 -15.15 11.34
CA GLU A 145 -31.30 -14.16 11.90
C GLU A 145 -31.53 -12.99 10.93
N ALA A 146 -32.67 -12.36 11.00
CA ALA A 146 -32.98 -11.17 10.22
C ALA A 146 -32.01 -10.04 10.54
N GLY A 147 -31.45 -9.40 9.51
CA GLY A 147 -30.42 -8.36 9.61
C GLY A 147 -28.97 -8.90 9.57
N GLU A 148 -28.81 -10.22 9.50
CA GLU A 148 -27.48 -10.81 9.28
C GLU A 148 -27.02 -10.60 7.83
N PHE A 149 -25.71 -10.40 7.62
CA PHE A 149 -25.10 -10.33 6.30
C PHE A 149 -24.36 -11.61 6.00
N ILE A 150 -24.81 -12.32 4.96
CA ILE A 150 -24.20 -13.57 4.53
C ILE A 150 -23.50 -13.41 3.17
N ILE A 151 -22.46 -14.19 2.96
CA ILE A 151 -21.78 -14.25 1.66
C ILE A 151 -22.53 -15.24 0.78
N LYS A 152 -23.03 -14.76 -0.37
CA LYS A 152 -23.65 -15.62 -1.37
C LYS A 152 -22.57 -16.47 -2.04
N GLN A 153 -22.56 -17.75 -1.71
CA GLN A 153 -21.61 -18.71 -2.27
C GLN A 153 -22.09 -19.32 -3.60
N PHE A 154 -23.40 -19.45 -3.79
CA PHE A 154 -24.01 -20.12 -4.93
C PHE A 154 -25.14 -19.28 -5.53
N ASP A 155 -25.39 -19.44 -6.83
CA ASP A 155 -26.47 -18.72 -7.51
C ASP A 155 -27.83 -19.40 -7.36
N THR A 156 -27.83 -20.71 -7.11
CA THR A 156 -29.05 -21.51 -6.89
C THR A 156 -28.87 -22.51 -5.75
N ASP A 157 -29.97 -22.94 -5.15
CA ASP A 157 -29.98 -23.99 -4.12
C ASP A 157 -29.52 -25.34 -4.68
N GLU A 158 -29.73 -25.59 -5.97
CA GLU A 158 -29.26 -26.81 -6.65
C GLU A 158 -27.71 -26.83 -6.75
N GLU A 159 -27.10 -25.70 -7.01
CA GLU A 159 -25.64 -25.57 -6.99
C GLU A 159 -25.07 -25.76 -5.59
N ALA A 160 -25.73 -25.21 -4.56
CA ALA A 160 -25.32 -25.38 -3.17
C ALA A 160 -25.41 -26.87 -2.72
N GLU A 161 -26.46 -27.55 -3.13
CA GLU A 161 -26.61 -28.97 -2.82
C GLU A 161 -25.63 -29.84 -3.61
N ALA A 162 -25.41 -29.55 -4.89
CA ALA A 162 -24.42 -30.25 -5.69
C ALA A 162 -23.00 -30.10 -5.12
N TRP A 163 -22.64 -28.90 -4.64
CA TRP A 163 -21.34 -28.62 -4.03
C TRP A 163 -21.03 -29.53 -2.83
N LYS A 164 -22.01 -29.83 -2.00
CA LYS A 164 -21.84 -30.70 -0.82
C LYS A 164 -21.42 -32.13 -1.19
N HIS A 165 -21.70 -32.56 -2.41
CA HIS A 165 -21.40 -33.90 -2.92
C HIS A 165 -20.16 -33.95 -3.83
N MET A 166 -19.53 -32.81 -4.10
CA MET A 166 -18.31 -32.70 -4.92
C MET A 166 -17.08 -33.10 -4.14
N THR A 167 -16.12 -33.71 -4.81
CA THR A 167 -14.76 -33.89 -4.30
C THR A 167 -14.02 -32.55 -4.30
N GLU A 168 -12.95 -32.42 -3.49
CA GLU A 168 -12.12 -31.20 -3.44
C GLU A 168 -11.71 -30.72 -4.84
N LYS A 169 -11.30 -31.64 -5.71
CA LYS A 169 -10.92 -31.31 -7.09
C LYS A 169 -12.09 -30.76 -7.92
N GLU A 170 -13.27 -31.33 -7.78
CA GLU A 170 -14.46 -30.83 -8.47
C GLU A 170 -14.88 -29.47 -7.94
N GLN A 171 -14.70 -29.21 -6.65
CA GLN A 171 -14.93 -27.91 -6.03
C GLN A 171 -13.96 -26.86 -6.55
N GLU A 172 -12.68 -27.20 -6.73
CA GLU A 172 -11.69 -26.31 -7.34
C GLU A 172 -12.06 -25.99 -8.81
N GLU A 173 -12.39 -27.00 -9.60
CA GLU A 173 -12.79 -26.83 -11.00
C GLU A 173 -14.06 -25.99 -11.16
N PHE A 174 -15.03 -26.16 -10.26
CA PHE A 174 -16.26 -25.35 -10.20
C PHE A 174 -15.93 -23.89 -9.88
N THR A 175 -15.10 -23.66 -8.87
CA THR A 175 -14.68 -22.33 -8.45
C THR A 175 -13.90 -21.61 -9.58
N GLU A 176 -12.98 -22.30 -10.23
CA GLU A 176 -12.26 -21.74 -11.37
C GLU A 176 -13.19 -21.34 -12.53
N LYS A 177 -14.14 -22.21 -12.87
CA LYS A 177 -15.12 -21.94 -13.91
C LYS A 177 -15.99 -20.73 -13.58
N ARG A 178 -16.45 -20.63 -12.35
CA ARG A 178 -17.24 -19.48 -11.85
C ARG A 178 -16.41 -18.19 -11.90
N ASN A 179 -15.20 -18.23 -11.39
CA ASN A 179 -14.30 -17.09 -11.36
C ASN A 179 -13.97 -16.61 -12.78
N ARG A 180 -13.75 -17.52 -13.72
CA ARG A 180 -13.55 -17.20 -15.14
C ARG A 180 -14.77 -16.50 -15.73
N ALA A 181 -15.97 -17.01 -15.49
CA ALA A 181 -17.20 -16.40 -15.98
C ALA A 181 -17.42 -14.98 -15.41
N LEU A 182 -17.15 -14.78 -14.11
CA LEU A 182 -17.21 -13.46 -13.47
C LEU A 182 -16.17 -12.50 -14.07
N TYR A 183 -14.95 -12.98 -14.30
CA TYR A 183 -13.89 -12.19 -14.92
C TYR A 183 -14.26 -11.78 -16.36
N GLU A 184 -14.76 -12.71 -17.19
CA GLU A 184 -15.21 -12.43 -18.56
C GLU A 184 -16.38 -11.44 -18.57
N LYS A 185 -17.34 -11.61 -17.66
CA LYS A 185 -18.45 -10.66 -17.47
C LYS A 185 -17.96 -9.26 -17.08
N TYR A 186 -16.93 -9.18 -16.23
CA TYR A 186 -16.33 -7.89 -15.86
C TYR A 186 -15.59 -7.25 -17.03
N LEU A 187 -14.79 -8.00 -17.77
CA LEU A 187 -14.07 -7.50 -18.96
C LEU A 187 -15.02 -7.01 -20.06
N GLY A 188 -16.20 -7.61 -20.18
CA GLY A 188 -17.22 -7.18 -21.12
C GLY A 188 -17.89 -5.83 -20.78
N LYS A 189 -17.66 -5.28 -19.58
CA LYS A 189 -18.17 -3.97 -19.20
C LYS A 189 -17.37 -2.86 -19.88
N TYR A 190 -18.06 -1.90 -20.49
CA TYR A 190 -17.44 -0.72 -21.12
C TYR A 190 -16.51 0.07 -20.17
N SER A 191 -16.79 0.07 -18.87
CA SER A 191 -16.00 0.76 -17.84
C SER A 191 -14.80 -0.03 -17.33
N SER A 192 -14.60 -1.27 -17.81
CA SER A 192 -13.46 -2.07 -17.38
C SER A 192 -12.17 -1.58 -18.03
N ILE A 193 -11.16 -1.31 -17.21
CA ILE A 193 -9.81 -0.90 -17.64
C ILE A 193 -8.74 -1.84 -17.09
N LEU A 194 -9.08 -3.10 -16.81
CA LEU A 194 -8.13 -4.07 -16.28
C LEU A 194 -6.92 -4.23 -17.21
N ASN A 195 -5.76 -4.01 -16.65
CA ASN A 195 -4.47 -4.29 -17.26
C ASN A 195 -3.46 -4.57 -16.16
N TYR A 196 -3.45 -5.80 -15.69
CA TYR A 196 -2.59 -6.23 -14.59
C TYR A 196 -1.10 -5.99 -14.84
N ALA A 197 -0.66 -6.04 -16.10
CA ALA A 197 0.72 -5.71 -16.44
C ALA A 197 1.08 -4.28 -16.01
N ILE A 198 0.21 -3.28 -16.23
CA ILE A 198 0.45 -1.91 -15.76
C ILE A 198 0.62 -1.90 -14.24
N GLY A 199 -0.31 -2.51 -13.49
CA GLY A 199 -0.27 -2.51 -12.04
C GLY A 199 0.96 -3.20 -11.46
N VAL A 200 1.33 -4.37 -11.99
CA VAL A 200 2.51 -5.13 -11.55
C VAL A 200 3.78 -4.30 -11.74
N TRP A 201 4.02 -3.76 -12.94
CA TRP A 201 5.26 -3.00 -13.20
C TRP A 201 5.26 -1.64 -12.52
N VAL A 202 4.14 -0.95 -12.35
CA VAL A 202 4.08 0.33 -11.61
C VAL A 202 4.55 0.14 -10.18
N THR A 203 4.08 -0.89 -9.49
CA THR A 203 4.50 -1.15 -8.10
C THR A 203 5.97 -1.54 -8.00
N SER A 204 6.48 -2.35 -8.93
CA SER A 204 7.89 -2.76 -8.94
C SER A 204 8.82 -1.57 -9.25
N TYR A 205 8.44 -0.69 -10.18
CA TYR A 205 9.21 0.54 -10.45
C TYR A 205 9.15 1.53 -9.30
N ALA A 206 8.03 1.63 -8.56
CA ALA A 206 7.95 2.45 -7.35
C ALA A 206 8.92 1.95 -6.27
N MET A 207 8.97 0.62 -6.07
CA MET A 207 9.95 0.01 -5.15
C MET A 207 11.38 0.23 -5.61
N LEU A 208 11.66 0.14 -6.91
CA LEU A 208 12.98 0.41 -7.47
C LEU A 208 13.39 1.87 -7.25
N ALA A 209 12.48 2.82 -7.49
CA ALA A 209 12.75 4.23 -7.28
C ALA A 209 13.07 4.53 -5.81
N LEU A 210 12.32 3.91 -4.88
CA LEU A 210 12.59 4.01 -3.45
C LEU A 210 13.97 3.42 -3.09
N PHE A 211 14.34 2.29 -3.68
CA PHE A 211 15.66 1.68 -3.50
C PHE A 211 16.77 2.58 -4.09
N GLU A 212 16.59 3.10 -5.31
CA GLU A 212 17.54 4.06 -5.91
C GLU A 212 17.68 5.35 -5.08
N LEU A 213 16.59 5.80 -4.43
CA LEU A 213 16.62 6.96 -3.55
C LEU A 213 17.41 6.66 -2.26
N SER A 214 17.32 5.46 -1.70
CA SER A 214 18.09 5.07 -0.51
C SER A 214 19.61 5.08 -0.77
N GLU A 215 20.05 4.88 -2.01
CA GLU A 215 21.47 4.99 -2.40
C GLU A 215 22.02 6.42 -2.28
N CYS A 216 21.13 7.41 -2.05
CA CYS A 216 21.53 8.79 -1.75
C CYS A 216 21.96 8.99 -0.30
N LEU A 217 21.83 7.99 0.55
CA LEU A 217 22.44 7.99 1.89
C LEU A 217 23.96 7.78 1.76
N ASP A 218 24.72 8.21 2.75
CA ASP A 218 26.15 7.91 2.82
C ASP A 218 26.39 6.46 3.32
N THR A 219 27.64 6.03 3.37
CA THR A 219 28.01 4.67 3.78
C THR A 219 27.76 4.37 5.26
N GLU A 220 27.65 5.40 6.09
CA GLU A 220 27.30 5.33 7.52
C GLU A 220 25.86 5.77 7.74
N GLY A 221 25.15 6.12 6.67
CA GLY A 221 23.78 6.55 6.69
C GLY A 221 22.83 5.42 7.08
N LEU A 222 21.74 5.79 7.71
CA LEU A 222 20.73 4.83 8.14
C LEU A 222 19.41 5.08 7.41
N TRP A 223 18.92 4.06 6.74
CA TRP A 223 17.55 3.99 6.28
C TRP A 223 16.67 3.53 7.45
N LEU A 224 15.88 4.44 8.03
CA LEU A 224 15.10 4.17 9.24
C LEU A 224 13.72 3.57 8.95
N TYR A 225 13.04 4.10 7.94
CA TYR A 225 11.68 3.72 7.60
C TYR A 225 11.32 4.22 6.20
N SER A 226 10.42 3.51 5.55
CA SER A 226 9.81 3.95 4.29
C SER A 226 8.33 3.63 4.24
N ASP A 227 7.57 4.47 3.55
CA ASP A 227 6.16 4.26 3.27
C ASP A 227 5.84 4.70 1.85
N THR A 228 5.53 3.75 0.99
CA THR A 228 5.12 3.91 -0.41
C THR A 228 6.16 4.64 -1.28
N ASP A 229 6.37 5.93 -1.06
CA ASP A 229 7.17 6.86 -1.87
C ASP A 229 8.09 7.76 -1.03
N SER A 230 8.18 7.51 0.28
CA SER A 230 8.99 8.32 1.21
C SER A 230 10.00 7.51 1.99
N ILE A 231 11.15 8.10 2.30
CA ILE A 231 12.20 7.53 3.14
C ILE A 231 12.52 8.47 4.30
N TYR A 232 12.49 7.93 5.51
CA TYR A 232 13.08 8.53 6.71
C TYR A 232 14.50 8.03 6.86
N GLY A 233 15.47 8.90 6.80
CA GLY A 233 16.88 8.51 6.82
C GLY A 233 17.80 9.53 7.48
N LEU A 234 18.99 9.05 7.82
CA LEU A 234 20.12 9.83 8.32
C LEU A 234 21.25 9.75 7.32
N GLY A 235 22.07 10.81 7.24
CA GLY A 235 23.25 10.80 6.38
C GLY A 235 22.92 11.00 4.89
N TRP A 236 21.91 11.80 4.58
CA TRP A 236 21.61 12.16 3.20
C TRP A 236 22.72 12.98 2.57
N ILE A 237 23.09 12.63 1.33
CA ILE A 237 24.04 13.36 0.50
C ILE A 237 23.25 14.20 -0.51
N PRO A 238 23.12 15.53 -0.30
CA PRO A 238 22.27 16.38 -1.14
C PRO A 238 22.61 16.30 -2.64
N GLU A 239 23.89 16.19 -2.98
CA GLU A 239 24.35 16.09 -4.35
C GLU A 239 23.84 14.83 -5.05
N LYS A 240 23.78 13.69 -4.34
CA LYS A 240 23.21 12.45 -4.87
C LYS A 240 21.70 12.56 -5.07
N VAL A 241 20.99 13.24 -4.18
CA VAL A 241 19.54 13.51 -4.32
C VAL A 241 19.31 14.41 -5.55
N GLU A 242 20.14 15.43 -5.77
CA GLU A 242 20.08 16.26 -6.97
C GLU A 242 20.33 15.44 -8.23
N GLU A 243 21.32 14.55 -8.23
CA GLU A 243 21.59 13.65 -9.36
C GLU A 243 20.41 12.70 -9.62
N PHE A 244 19.79 12.14 -8.56
CA PHE A 244 18.58 11.34 -8.69
C PHE A 244 17.47 12.16 -9.35
N ASN A 245 17.19 13.34 -8.85
CA ASN A 245 16.18 14.25 -9.40
C ASN A 245 16.46 14.64 -10.86
N ASP A 246 17.69 14.90 -11.20
CA ASP A 246 18.09 15.23 -12.57
C ASP A 246 17.89 14.07 -13.53
N ARG A 247 18.12 12.81 -13.07
CA ARG A 247 17.81 11.62 -13.86
C ARG A 247 16.31 11.54 -14.15
N GLN A 248 15.45 11.78 -13.15
CA GLN A 248 14.00 11.78 -13.32
C GLN A 248 13.53 12.88 -14.28
N LYS A 249 13.99 14.12 -14.07
CA LYS A 249 13.68 15.26 -14.98
C LYS A 249 14.12 14.99 -16.42
N LYS A 250 15.27 14.38 -16.63
CA LYS A 250 15.75 13.99 -17.97
C LYS A 250 14.86 12.94 -18.63
N ARG A 251 14.40 11.94 -17.85
CA ARG A 251 13.44 10.91 -18.34
C ARG A 251 12.14 11.57 -18.80
N LEU A 252 11.57 12.48 -17.99
CA LEU A 252 10.34 13.20 -18.31
C LEU A 252 10.48 14.08 -19.54
N LYS A 253 11.54 14.90 -19.61
CA LYS A 253 11.84 15.75 -20.78
C LYS A 253 11.97 14.93 -22.06
N LYS A 254 12.64 13.77 -22.01
CA LYS A 254 12.75 12.85 -23.15
C LYS A 254 11.39 12.29 -23.57
N ALA A 255 10.46 12.14 -22.63
CA ALA A 255 9.09 11.69 -22.89
C ALA A 255 8.16 12.83 -23.38
N GLY A 256 8.66 14.07 -23.42
CA GLY A 256 7.91 15.25 -23.87
C GLY A 256 7.14 15.98 -22.78
N TYR A 257 7.49 15.76 -21.50
CA TYR A 257 6.85 16.41 -20.34
C TYR A 257 7.77 17.42 -19.68
N GLY A 258 7.19 18.48 -19.12
CA GLY A 258 7.89 19.54 -18.41
C GLY A 258 7.52 19.62 -16.93
N ALA A 259 7.95 20.69 -16.26
CA ALA A 259 7.48 21.00 -14.93
C ALA A 259 6.03 21.50 -14.94
N VAL A 260 5.30 21.24 -13.87
CA VAL A 260 4.10 22.00 -13.52
C VAL A 260 4.53 23.18 -12.65
N VAL A 261 4.24 24.40 -13.07
CA VAL A 261 4.62 25.60 -12.31
C VAL A 261 3.43 26.08 -11.49
N LYS A 262 3.64 26.23 -10.18
CA LYS A 262 2.68 26.86 -9.27
C LYS A 262 3.40 27.79 -8.28
N ASP A 263 2.89 28.97 -8.10
CA ASP A 263 3.43 29.98 -7.17
C ASP A 263 4.94 30.24 -7.38
N GLY A 264 5.41 30.18 -8.64
CA GLY A 264 6.81 30.39 -9.02
C GLY A 264 7.74 29.20 -8.75
N ARG A 265 7.20 28.09 -8.24
CA ARG A 265 7.95 26.82 -8.00
C ARG A 265 7.61 25.81 -9.09
N GLU A 266 8.63 25.06 -9.52
CA GLU A 266 8.49 23.92 -10.42
C GLU A 266 8.22 22.63 -9.63
N TYR A 267 7.24 21.86 -10.08
CA TYR A 267 6.92 20.53 -9.60
C TYR A 267 7.10 19.52 -10.72
N TRP A 268 7.77 18.41 -10.42
CA TRP A 268 8.07 17.36 -11.37
C TRP A 268 7.59 16.01 -10.82
N PRO A 269 6.85 15.20 -11.58
CA PRO A 269 6.50 13.85 -11.13
C PRO A 269 7.75 13.00 -10.91
N GLY A 270 7.79 12.26 -9.80
CA GLY A 270 8.86 11.31 -9.50
C GLY A 270 10.20 11.93 -9.11
N VAL A 271 10.23 13.18 -8.68
CA VAL A 271 11.39 13.78 -8.02
C VAL A 271 11.24 13.70 -6.51
N ALA A 272 12.35 13.50 -5.82
CA ALA A 272 12.38 13.48 -4.37
C ALA A 272 12.42 14.91 -3.82
N GLU A 273 11.51 15.25 -2.92
CA GLU A 273 11.48 16.53 -2.21
C GLU A 273 11.70 16.31 -0.71
N LEU A 274 12.39 17.26 -0.07
CA LEU A 274 12.54 17.25 1.38
C LEU A 274 11.20 17.64 2.05
N ASP A 275 10.46 16.64 2.57
CA ASP A 275 9.17 16.84 3.25
C ASP A 275 9.34 17.38 4.69
N GLY A 276 10.42 17.00 5.36
CA GLY A 276 10.65 17.47 6.72
C GLY A 276 11.98 17.07 7.33
N VAL A 277 12.32 17.77 8.42
CA VAL A 277 13.47 17.48 9.27
C VAL A 277 12.98 17.29 10.69
N TYR A 278 13.38 16.20 11.32
CA TYR A 278 12.91 15.78 12.62
C TYR A 278 14.07 15.57 13.61
N GLN A 279 13.81 15.74 14.89
CA GLN A 279 14.80 15.52 15.97
C GLN A 279 14.81 14.07 16.43
N GLU A 280 13.62 13.43 16.46
CA GLU A 280 13.45 12.06 16.94
C GLU A 280 12.50 11.31 16.00
N PHE A 281 12.77 10.02 15.83
CA PHE A 281 11.89 9.07 15.13
C PHE A 281 11.69 7.82 15.98
N LYS A 282 10.44 7.36 16.08
CA LYS A 282 10.11 6.08 16.70
C LYS A 282 9.07 5.37 15.84
N GLY A 283 9.46 4.28 15.20
CA GLY A 283 8.58 3.40 14.45
C GLY A 283 8.30 2.12 15.22
N LEU A 284 7.10 1.59 15.11
CA LEU A 284 6.70 0.31 15.71
C LEU A 284 6.40 -0.73 14.65
N HIS A 285 5.67 -0.37 13.61
CA HIS A 285 5.38 -1.20 12.45
C HIS A 285 4.93 -0.33 11.27
N SER A 286 4.58 -0.96 10.13
CA SER A 286 4.08 -0.25 8.96
C SER A 286 2.92 0.68 9.32
N LYS A 287 3.00 1.95 8.90
CA LYS A 287 2.02 3.00 9.18
C LYS A 287 1.73 3.21 10.69
N CYS A 288 2.73 2.95 11.54
CA CYS A 288 2.68 3.19 12.98
C CYS A 288 4.00 3.76 13.47
N TYR A 289 4.14 5.10 13.40
CA TYR A 289 5.34 5.81 13.83
C TYR A 289 5.01 7.20 14.39
N ALA A 290 5.91 7.72 15.19
CA ALA A 290 5.89 9.07 15.74
C ALA A 290 7.22 9.78 15.50
N VAL A 291 7.17 11.08 15.24
CA VAL A 291 8.35 11.93 15.04
C VAL A 291 8.24 13.19 15.88
N ARG A 292 9.39 13.71 16.34
CA ARG A 292 9.48 15.03 16.97
C ARG A 292 9.97 16.04 15.96
N LYS A 293 9.18 17.07 15.73
CA LYS A 293 9.53 18.20 14.86
C LYS A 293 10.63 19.07 15.50
N GLN A 294 11.25 19.93 14.68
CA GLN A 294 12.25 20.90 15.14
C GLN A 294 11.74 21.87 16.21
N ASN A 295 10.44 22.15 16.25
CA ASN A 295 9.81 23.00 17.26
C ASN A 295 9.43 22.24 18.56
N GLY A 296 9.84 20.99 18.70
CA GLY A 296 9.58 20.14 19.87
C GLY A 296 8.19 19.46 19.89
N GLU A 297 7.32 19.71 18.92
CA GLU A 297 6.02 19.04 18.84
C GLU A 297 6.12 17.62 18.25
N LEU A 298 5.31 16.71 18.76
CA LEU A 298 5.14 15.41 18.15
C LEU A 298 4.17 15.43 16.98
N LYS A 299 4.46 14.59 15.98
CA LYS A 299 3.55 14.22 14.88
C LYS A 299 3.46 12.70 14.87
N ILE A 300 2.26 12.15 14.66
CA ILE A 300 2.04 10.71 14.54
C ILE A 300 1.50 10.34 13.16
N THR A 301 1.82 9.14 12.76
CA THR A 301 1.13 8.42 11.68
C THR A 301 0.81 7.03 12.20
N VAL A 302 -0.48 6.80 12.47
CA VAL A 302 -1.00 5.53 12.95
C VAL A 302 -2.22 5.20 12.10
N ALA A 303 -2.19 4.05 11.43
CA ALA A 303 -3.32 3.62 10.59
C ALA A 303 -4.58 3.51 11.44
N GLY A 304 -5.65 4.19 11.01
CA GLY A 304 -6.92 4.23 11.75
C GLY A 304 -7.01 5.27 12.87
N VAL A 305 -5.94 6.00 13.19
CA VAL A 305 -5.99 7.08 14.18
C VAL A 305 -5.80 8.43 13.48
N PRO A 306 -6.73 9.39 13.66
CA PRO A 306 -6.55 10.74 13.16
C PRO A 306 -5.29 11.42 13.71
N LYS A 307 -4.66 12.30 12.93
CA LYS A 307 -3.42 13.00 13.34
C LYS A 307 -3.54 13.76 14.68
N LYS A 308 -4.75 14.26 15.01
CA LYS A 308 -5.02 14.92 16.29
C LYS A 308 -4.87 13.99 17.50
N GLY A 309 -4.87 12.66 17.31
CA GLY A 309 -4.61 11.69 18.37
C GLY A 309 -3.24 11.83 19.03
N VAL A 310 -2.30 12.60 18.43
CA VAL A 310 -1.02 12.95 19.06
C VAL A 310 -1.20 13.57 20.44
N ILE A 311 -2.33 14.19 20.73
CA ILE A 311 -2.65 14.81 22.02
C ILE A 311 -2.59 13.77 23.14
N SER A 312 -3.03 12.53 22.89
CA SER A 312 -3.00 11.44 23.88
C SER A 312 -1.57 11.08 24.33
N LEU A 313 -0.56 11.40 23.52
CA LEU A 313 0.86 11.20 23.89
C LEU A 313 1.39 12.23 24.91
N LYS A 314 0.66 13.31 25.18
CA LYS A 314 1.06 14.40 26.09
C LYS A 314 2.47 14.97 25.78
N ASN A 315 2.80 15.01 24.49
CA ASN A 315 4.09 15.41 23.94
C ASN A 315 5.30 14.55 24.41
N GLU A 316 5.06 13.34 24.92
CA GLU A 316 6.09 12.40 25.36
C GLU A 316 6.22 11.25 24.38
N LEU A 317 7.35 11.17 23.65
CA LEU A 317 7.60 10.11 22.68
C LEU A 317 7.71 8.71 23.34
N ALA A 318 8.09 8.66 24.62
CA ALA A 318 8.13 7.44 25.41
C ALA A 318 6.75 6.75 25.52
N ASN A 319 5.67 7.51 25.50
CA ASN A 319 4.31 6.99 25.53
C ASN A 319 3.91 6.27 24.23
N PHE A 320 4.63 6.47 23.13
CA PHE A 320 4.37 5.77 21.87
C PHE A 320 5.03 4.39 21.92
N HIS A 321 4.30 3.37 22.38
CA HIS A 321 4.80 1.99 22.56
C HIS A 321 3.68 0.97 22.34
N ASP A 322 4.05 -0.30 22.26
CA ASP A 322 3.09 -1.42 22.24
C ASP A 322 2.17 -1.38 23.47
N GLY A 323 0.87 -1.60 23.26
CA GLY A 323 -0.15 -1.50 24.31
C GLY A 323 -0.57 -0.07 24.66
N PHE A 324 -0.03 0.98 24.00
CA PHE A 324 -0.53 2.35 24.23
C PHE A 324 -1.91 2.54 23.63
N VAL A 325 -2.81 3.16 24.41
CA VAL A 325 -4.21 3.38 24.01
C VAL A 325 -4.44 4.85 23.63
N PHE A 326 -4.85 5.07 22.38
CA PHE A 326 -5.39 6.35 21.95
C PHE A 326 -6.85 6.42 22.34
N SER A 327 -7.23 7.30 23.27
CA SER A 327 -8.62 7.50 23.65
C SER A 327 -9.46 7.99 22.46
N GLY A 328 -10.59 7.33 22.22
CA GLY A 328 -11.51 7.70 21.14
C GLY A 328 -12.05 9.13 21.28
N GLY A 329 -12.29 9.58 22.50
CA GLY A 329 -12.73 10.95 22.79
C GLY A 329 -11.69 12.01 22.43
N GLU A 330 -10.43 11.80 22.77
CA GLU A 330 -9.32 12.71 22.50
C GLU A 330 -8.81 12.60 21.06
N SER A 331 -8.60 11.38 20.57
CA SER A 331 -8.07 11.11 19.24
C SER A 331 -9.06 11.40 18.13
N GLY A 332 -10.36 11.37 18.45
CA GLY A 332 -11.45 11.51 17.49
C GLY A 332 -11.54 10.35 16.52
N LYS A 333 -11.02 9.17 16.89
CA LYS A 333 -11.25 7.95 16.13
C LYS A 333 -12.72 7.58 16.21
N LEU A 334 -13.32 7.23 15.07
CA LEU A 334 -14.71 6.83 14.96
C LEU A 334 -14.78 5.41 14.39
N THR A 335 -15.72 4.63 14.90
CA THR A 335 -16.12 3.38 14.29
C THR A 335 -17.56 3.50 13.81
N HIS A 336 -17.89 2.78 12.75
CA HIS A 336 -19.23 2.76 12.18
C HIS A 336 -19.93 1.48 12.67
N TYR A 337 -21.14 1.66 13.20
CA TYR A 337 -22.06 0.55 13.39
C TYR A 337 -23.19 0.72 12.39
N TYR A 338 -23.40 -0.29 11.54
CA TYR A 338 -24.61 -0.37 10.73
C TYR A 338 -25.72 -0.87 11.65
N VAL A 339 -26.62 0.03 12.01
CA VAL A 339 -27.86 -0.37 12.65
C VAL A 339 -28.90 -0.46 11.54
N TYR A 340 -29.32 -1.68 11.20
CA TYR A 340 -30.48 -1.88 10.35
C TYR A 340 -31.70 -1.38 11.13
N ARG A 341 -32.29 -0.29 10.72
CA ARG A 341 -33.60 0.15 11.18
C ARG A 341 -34.56 -0.09 10.04
N PRO A 342 -35.49 -1.07 10.20
CA PRO A 342 -36.53 -1.34 9.20
C PRO A 342 -37.51 -0.19 9.05
N ASP A 343 -37.45 0.80 9.95
CA ASP A 343 -38.32 1.99 9.93
C ASP A 343 -37.76 3.00 8.93
N VAL A 344 -38.39 3.02 7.77
CA VAL A 344 -38.17 4.09 6.78
C VAL A 344 -38.73 5.38 7.38
N HIS A 345 -37.84 6.33 7.67
CA HIS A 345 -38.25 7.68 8.00
C HIS A 345 -38.46 8.47 6.72
N VAL A 346 -39.67 8.90 6.50
CA VAL A 346 -40.01 9.88 5.46
C VAL A 346 -39.91 11.26 6.08
N ASP A 347 -39.02 12.11 5.55
CA ASP A 347 -38.91 13.50 6.01
C ASP A 347 -40.10 14.36 5.52
N GLU A 348 -40.14 15.59 5.97
CA GLU A 348 -41.20 16.58 5.61
C GLU A 348 -41.23 16.87 4.10
N ASN A 349 -40.19 16.51 3.34
CA ASN A 349 -40.13 16.67 1.88
C ASN A 349 -40.48 15.34 1.15
N GLY A 350 -40.86 14.29 1.86
CA GLY A 350 -41.20 12.99 1.29
C GLY A 350 -40.01 12.16 0.87
N ILE A 351 -38.78 12.48 1.35
CA ILE A 351 -37.56 11.72 1.07
C ILE A 351 -37.47 10.57 2.08
N GLU A 352 -37.40 9.36 1.56
CA GLU A 352 -37.18 8.16 2.38
C GLU A 352 -35.70 8.05 2.79
N TRP A 353 -35.47 8.07 4.11
CA TRP A 353 -34.16 7.79 4.71
C TRP A 353 -34.14 6.35 5.19
N GLY A 354 -33.43 5.48 4.46
CA GLY A 354 -33.15 4.12 4.89
C GLY A 354 -31.77 4.03 5.54
N ASN A 355 -31.63 3.18 6.56
CA ASN A 355 -30.42 2.82 7.26
C ASN A 355 -29.64 3.98 7.90
N SER A 356 -29.78 4.18 9.19
CA SER A 356 -28.91 5.09 9.95
C SER A 356 -27.59 4.40 10.29
N VAL A 357 -26.47 5.08 10.05
CA VAL A 357 -25.14 4.69 10.52
C VAL A 357 -24.85 5.46 11.80
N ASP A 358 -24.74 4.73 12.91
CA ASP A 358 -24.29 5.34 14.16
C ASP A 358 -22.76 5.39 14.18
N LEU A 359 -22.22 6.60 14.42
CA LEU A 359 -20.79 6.83 14.56
C LEU A 359 -20.46 6.97 16.05
N HIS A 360 -19.64 6.07 16.56
CA HIS A 360 -19.17 6.12 17.93
C HIS A 360 -17.67 6.39 17.96
N SER A 361 -17.22 7.18 18.93
CA SER A 361 -15.81 7.29 19.24
C SER A 361 -15.34 5.97 19.88
N CYS A 362 -14.19 5.46 19.45
CA CYS A 362 -13.63 4.24 20.01
C CYS A 362 -12.14 4.41 20.30
N ASP A 363 -11.69 3.71 21.33
CA ASP A 363 -10.28 3.62 21.67
C ASP A 363 -9.53 2.81 20.60
N TYR A 364 -8.23 3.08 20.48
CA TYR A 364 -7.34 2.34 19.63
C TYR A 364 -6.08 1.99 20.41
N GLU A 365 -5.83 0.71 20.59
CA GLU A 365 -4.60 0.20 21.20
C GLU A 365 -3.57 -0.13 20.11
N ILE A 366 -2.33 0.33 20.29
CA ILE A 366 -1.21 -0.07 19.44
C ILE A 366 -0.90 -1.53 19.74
N SER A 367 -0.95 -2.37 18.72
CA SER A 367 -0.51 -3.75 18.79
C SER A 367 0.75 -3.93 17.93
N ALA A 368 1.88 -4.14 18.58
CA ALA A 368 3.17 -4.37 17.95
C ALA A 368 3.86 -5.61 18.54
N PRO A 369 3.20 -6.78 18.52
CA PRO A 369 3.74 -7.98 19.15
C PRO A 369 4.98 -8.47 18.38
N GLY A 370 6.07 -8.67 19.10
CA GLY A 370 7.23 -9.42 18.61
C GLY A 370 8.11 -8.70 17.59
N ILE A 371 8.21 -7.37 17.66
CA ILE A 371 9.25 -6.63 16.93
C ILE A 371 10.60 -7.10 17.41
N LYS A 372 11.24 -8.00 16.66
CA LYS A 372 12.59 -8.50 16.95
C LYS A 372 13.68 -7.50 16.53
N MET A 373 13.42 -6.67 15.53
CA MET A 373 14.29 -5.56 15.18
C MET A 373 14.01 -4.42 16.13
N ALA A 374 14.93 -4.21 17.08
CA ALA A 374 14.90 -3.08 17.98
C ALA A 374 14.99 -1.79 17.15
N LEU A 375 13.85 -1.14 16.91
CA LEU A 375 13.83 0.20 16.38
C LEU A 375 14.47 1.11 17.43
N LYS A 376 15.72 1.46 17.20
CA LYS A 376 16.46 2.35 18.07
C LYS A 376 15.76 3.71 18.05
N THR A 377 15.37 4.20 19.20
CA THR A 377 15.07 5.61 19.38
C THR A 377 16.38 6.36 19.23
N LEU A 378 16.56 7.06 18.12
CA LEU A 378 17.75 7.87 17.90
C LEU A 378 17.51 9.23 18.57
N LEU A 379 18.08 9.40 19.75
CA LEU A 379 18.19 10.67 20.45
C LEU A 379 19.56 11.24 20.13
N THR A 380 19.63 12.18 19.21
CA THR A 380 20.87 12.91 18.98
C THR A 380 20.54 14.37 18.72
N GLU A 381 21.13 15.26 19.53
CA GLU A 381 20.96 16.70 19.36
C GLU A 381 21.52 17.23 18.04
N ASP A 382 22.45 16.49 17.43
CA ASP A 382 23.19 16.91 16.23
C ASP A 382 22.79 16.21 14.93
N ILE A 383 21.96 15.15 14.98
CA ILE A 383 21.56 14.39 13.80
C ILE A 383 20.14 14.76 13.41
N LYS A 384 19.98 15.24 12.17
CA LYS A 384 18.68 15.58 11.61
C LYS A 384 18.17 14.42 10.77
N ILE A 385 17.05 13.84 11.18
CA ILE A 385 16.33 12.86 10.39
C ILE A 385 15.61 13.61 9.27
N GLN A 386 15.97 13.30 8.03
CA GLN A 386 15.39 13.92 6.85
C GLN A 386 14.47 12.91 6.14
N VAL A 387 13.35 13.41 5.68
CA VAL A 387 12.40 12.65 4.87
C VAL A 387 12.43 13.19 3.47
N TYR A 388 12.73 12.31 2.52
CA TYR A 388 12.54 12.56 1.10
C TYR A 388 11.37 11.71 0.61
N ASP A 389 10.48 12.35 -0.10
CA ASP A 389 9.30 11.72 -0.66
C ASP A 389 9.25 12.03 -2.18
N GLU A 390 8.69 11.13 -2.97
CA GLU A 390 8.46 11.33 -4.39
C GLU A 390 7.11 12.00 -4.62
N GLU A 391 7.09 13.17 -5.24
CA GLU A 391 5.84 13.85 -5.64
C GLU A 391 5.21 13.30 -6.93
#